data_3187d3aebc5c30a6d1333e3f7689983b
#
_entry.id   3187d3aebc5c30a6d1333e3f7689983b
#
_cell.length_a   1.000
_cell.length_b   1.000
_cell.length_c   1.000
_cell.angle_alpha   90.00
_cell.angle_beta   90.00
_cell.angle_gamma   90.00
#
_symmetry.space_group_name_H-M   'P 1'
#
loop_
_entity.id
_entity.type
_entity.pdbx_description
1 polymer ?
#
loop_
_entity_poly.entity_id
_entity_poly.type
_entity_poly.pdbx_seq_one_letter_code
_entity_poly.pdbx_strand_id
1 'polypeptide(L)'
;PLLVALLALVVVGTGCELVKAKAAFKDGNKLYKEENYREAIKEYEQAVALKPDFAEAHVYLASAHQSLYRPGRDDAENKMHLDKAIEHYEKSLEVNTGETPNLETVRVTALGALTGIYSDPPVEDFAKALEYAEELVKDNPEDTKNMYAMANLYEKFNQVDDAEATYLRVVRDNAEDPKACGALSAFYNKPLWDEDGNVWTEESEGARRSRFEDAIQTMEHCATLDPADPSGYYKVATFFWDKAYRDHSISEKEKNEYADLGIEAVDKALGIQPDYWEAIISKGLLYRVKAQVAPTRADRKTYLDQAQILQKQAMDLRKEQQAAAEAAAEIPPEAMAEG
;
A
#
# COMPACT_ATOMS: atom_id res chain seq x y z
N PRO A 1 49.96 -39.82 -11.98
CA PRO A 1 49.73 -38.87 -13.09
C PRO A 1 48.30 -38.95 -13.67
N LEU A 2 47.67 -40.12 -13.78
CA LEU A 2 46.29 -40.28 -14.31
C LEU A 2 45.20 -39.62 -13.41
N LEU A 3 45.32 -39.69 -12.08
CA LEU A 3 44.38 -39.06 -11.14
C LEU A 3 44.42 -37.52 -11.18
N VAL A 4 45.60 -36.93 -11.39
CA VAL A 4 45.75 -35.47 -11.52
C VAL A 4 45.19 -34.98 -12.86
N ALA A 5 45.33 -35.77 -13.94
CA ALA A 5 44.74 -35.44 -15.23
C ALA A 5 43.21 -35.52 -15.25
N LEU A 6 42.61 -36.47 -14.52
CA LEU A 6 41.15 -36.59 -14.36
C LEU A 6 40.57 -35.41 -13.54
N LEU A 7 41.25 -34.98 -12.45
CA LEU A 7 40.83 -33.80 -11.70
C LEU A 7 40.89 -32.50 -12.53
N ALA A 8 41.92 -32.34 -13.35
CA ALA A 8 42.06 -31.16 -14.22
C ALA A 8 40.98 -31.08 -15.30
N LEU A 9 40.52 -32.22 -15.84
CA LEU A 9 39.45 -32.28 -16.84
C LEU A 9 38.08 -31.92 -16.25
N VAL A 10 37.80 -32.27 -15.01
CA VAL A 10 36.54 -31.93 -14.31
C VAL A 10 36.48 -30.41 -14.03
N VAL A 11 37.58 -29.81 -13.60
CA VAL A 11 37.64 -28.35 -13.30
C VAL A 11 37.51 -27.49 -14.57
N VAL A 12 38.00 -27.94 -15.70
CA VAL A 12 37.87 -27.21 -16.99
C VAL A 12 36.44 -27.30 -17.52
N GLY A 13 35.74 -28.42 -17.32
CA GLY A 13 34.35 -28.59 -17.72
C GLY A 13 33.38 -27.63 -17.00
N THR A 14 33.48 -27.54 -15.66
CA THR A 14 32.63 -26.69 -14.85
C THR A 14 32.85 -25.18 -15.09
N GLY A 15 34.06 -24.77 -15.41
CA GLY A 15 34.35 -23.37 -15.76
C GLY A 15 33.72 -22.94 -17.09
N CYS A 16 33.67 -23.81 -18.09
CA CYS A 16 33.01 -23.52 -19.36
C CYS A 16 31.48 -23.44 -19.25
N GLU A 17 30.88 -24.26 -18.42
CA GLU A 17 29.42 -24.26 -18.17
C GLU A 17 28.99 -22.98 -17.46
N LEU A 18 29.72 -22.53 -16.45
CA LEU A 18 29.46 -21.28 -15.75
C LEU A 18 29.49 -20.07 -16.69
N VAL A 19 30.50 -20.01 -17.59
CA VAL A 19 30.62 -18.90 -18.55
C VAL A 19 29.42 -18.91 -19.52
N LYS A 20 29.03 -20.08 -20.00
CA LYS A 20 27.85 -20.23 -20.88
C LYS A 20 26.55 -19.89 -20.17
N ALA A 21 26.36 -20.32 -18.91
CA ALA A 21 25.19 -19.96 -18.11
C ALA A 21 25.06 -18.45 -17.93
N LYS A 22 26.16 -17.76 -17.60
CA LYS A 22 26.17 -16.29 -17.48
C LYS A 22 25.93 -15.58 -18.81
N ALA A 23 26.37 -16.13 -19.93
CA ALA A 23 26.11 -15.58 -21.26
C ALA A 23 24.62 -15.68 -21.61
N ALA A 24 24.04 -16.87 -21.46
CA ALA A 24 22.60 -17.09 -21.66
C ALA A 24 21.75 -16.18 -20.74
N PHE A 25 22.10 -16.08 -19.47
CA PHE A 25 21.43 -15.17 -18.53
C PHE A 25 21.49 -13.70 -19.00
N LYS A 26 22.65 -13.24 -19.48
CA LYS A 26 22.79 -11.88 -20.01
C LYS A 26 21.93 -11.65 -21.25
N ASP A 27 21.88 -12.63 -22.15
CA ASP A 27 21.07 -12.54 -23.37
C ASP A 27 19.58 -12.57 -23.03
N GLY A 28 19.16 -13.39 -22.06
CA GLY A 28 17.83 -13.39 -21.48
C GLY A 28 17.46 -12.03 -20.89
N ASN A 29 18.34 -11.38 -20.12
CA ASN A 29 18.12 -10.06 -19.56
C ASN A 29 17.93 -8.98 -20.61
N LYS A 30 18.60 -9.08 -21.76
CA LYS A 30 18.40 -8.17 -22.88
C LYS A 30 17.01 -8.34 -23.46
N LEU A 31 16.61 -9.58 -23.75
CA LEU A 31 15.29 -9.91 -24.30
C LEU A 31 14.15 -9.53 -23.33
N TYR A 32 14.36 -9.73 -22.03
CA TYR A 32 13.40 -9.33 -20.99
C TYR A 32 13.16 -7.82 -20.98
N LYS A 33 14.22 -7.02 -21.08
CA LYS A 33 14.11 -5.55 -21.19
C LYS A 33 13.42 -5.08 -22.47
N GLU A 34 13.50 -5.87 -23.54
CA GLU A 34 12.79 -5.64 -24.79
C GLU A 34 11.35 -6.20 -24.76
N GLU A 35 10.87 -6.66 -23.57
CA GLU A 35 9.55 -7.29 -23.35
C GLU A 35 9.32 -8.55 -24.18
N ASN A 36 10.40 -9.13 -24.73
CA ASN A 36 10.35 -10.37 -25.50
C ASN A 36 10.44 -11.58 -24.55
N TYR A 37 9.43 -11.74 -23.70
CA TYR A 37 9.44 -12.69 -22.59
C TYR A 37 9.54 -14.15 -23.04
N ARG A 38 8.94 -14.51 -24.18
CA ARG A 38 8.98 -15.90 -24.69
C ARG A 38 10.41 -16.32 -25.07
N GLU A 39 11.15 -15.45 -25.70
CA GLU A 39 12.54 -15.71 -26.05
C GLU A 39 13.46 -15.58 -24.83
N ALA A 40 13.18 -14.64 -23.92
CA ALA A 40 13.89 -14.53 -22.65
C ALA A 40 13.80 -15.81 -21.82
N ILE A 41 12.63 -16.45 -21.77
CA ILE A 41 12.43 -17.75 -21.09
C ILE A 41 13.41 -18.80 -21.62
N LYS A 42 13.57 -18.92 -22.94
CA LYS A 42 14.47 -19.93 -23.53
C LYS A 42 15.93 -19.73 -23.09
N GLU A 43 16.38 -18.47 -23.06
CA GLU A 43 17.74 -18.14 -22.63
C GLU A 43 17.92 -18.39 -21.12
N TYR A 44 16.91 -18.03 -20.30
CA TYR A 44 16.96 -18.31 -18.86
C TYR A 44 16.89 -19.82 -18.56
N GLU A 45 16.07 -20.60 -19.29
CA GLU A 45 16.03 -22.07 -19.20
C GLU A 45 17.40 -22.67 -19.51
N GLN A 46 18.09 -22.17 -20.54
CA GLN A 46 19.45 -22.59 -20.86
C GLN A 46 20.42 -22.24 -19.71
N ALA A 47 20.28 -21.04 -19.09
CA ALA A 47 21.13 -20.64 -18.00
C ALA A 47 20.96 -21.55 -16.77
N VAL A 48 19.73 -21.87 -16.36
CA VAL A 48 19.46 -22.74 -15.20
C VAL A 48 19.76 -24.21 -15.51
N ALA A 49 19.67 -24.64 -16.75
CA ALA A 49 20.08 -26.00 -17.16
C ALA A 49 21.60 -26.18 -17.04
N LEU A 50 22.39 -25.16 -17.39
CA LEU A 50 23.85 -25.16 -17.28
C LEU A 50 24.34 -24.94 -15.84
N LYS A 51 23.57 -24.18 -15.02
CA LYS A 51 23.87 -23.89 -13.62
C LYS A 51 22.58 -23.95 -12.80
N PRO A 52 22.18 -25.14 -12.30
CA PRO A 52 20.93 -25.34 -11.56
C PRO A 52 20.83 -24.58 -10.24
N ASP A 53 21.94 -24.14 -9.67
CA ASP A 53 22.04 -23.31 -8.46
C ASP A 53 22.17 -21.80 -8.75
N PHE A 54 21.78 -21.37 -9.96
CA PHE A 54 21.83 -19.96 -10.33
C PHE A 54 20.55 -19.23 -9.90
N ALA A 55 20.47 -18.87 -8.62
CA ALA A 55 19.31 -18.24 -8.00
C ALA A 55 18.76 -17.04 -8.77
N GLU A 56 19.64 -16.15 -9.23
CA GLU A 56 19.26 -14.95 -10.00
C GLU A 56 18.59 -15.34 -11.33
N ALA A 57 19.09 -16.37 -12.03
CA ALA A 57 18.48 -16.85 -13.27
C ALA A 57 17.10 -17.46 -13.03
N HIS A 58 16.90 -18.15 -11.92
CA HIS A 58 15.59 -18.66 -11.53
C HIS A 58 14.59 -17.52 -11.27
N VAL A 59 14.96 -16.44 -10.55
CA VAL A 59 14.09 -15.28 -10.34
C VAL A 59 13.67 -14.64 -11.66
N TYR A 60 14.59 -14.42 -12.59
CA TYR A 60 14.26 -13.80 -13.88
C TYR A 60 13.44 -14.73 -14.79
N LEU A 61 13.67 -16.05 -14.73
CA LEU A 61 12.83 -17.02 -15.41
C LEU A 61 11.40 -17.00 -14.87
N ALA A 62 11.25 -16.99 -13.55
CA ALA A 62 9.95 -16.84 -12.88
C ALA A 62 9.25 -15.55 -13.28
N SER A 63 9.97 -14.42 -13.24
CA SER A 63 9.44 -13.11 -13.62
C SER A 63 9.00 -13.06 -15.09
N ALA A 64 9.72 -13.73 -15.99
CA ALA A 64 9.33 -13.80 -17.40
C ALA A 64 8.06 -14.64 -17.61
N HIS A 65 7.90 -15.73 -16.88
CA HIS A 65 6.65 -16.51 -16.85
C HIS A 65 5.50 -15.69 -16.26
N GLN A 66 5.71 -15.01 -15.14
CA GLN A 66 4.71 -14.13 -14.51
C GLN A 66 4.28 -12.99 -15.45
N SER A 67 5.20 -12.44 -16.23
CA SER A 67 4.88 -11.39 -17.22
C SER A 67 3.99 -11.89 -18.37
N LEU A 68 3.99 -13.19 -18.66
CA LEU A 68 3.10 -13.81 -19.66
C LEU A 68 1.76 -14.26 -19.05
N TYR A 69 1.70 -14.48 -17.75
CA TYR A 69 0.46 -14.83 -17.08
C TYR A 69 -0.57 -13.70 -17.17
N ARG A 70 -1.83 -14.05 -17.38
CA ARG A 70 -2.96 -13.11 -17.48
C ARG A 70 -4.04 -13.52 -16.47
N PRO A 71 -4.27 -12.73 -15.40
CA PRO A 71 -5.33 -12.99 -14.43
C PRO A 71 -6.70 -13.15 -15.11
N GLY A 72 -7.49 -14.14 -14.64
CA GLY A 72 -8.83 -14.39 -15.15
C GLY A 72 -8.90 -15.18 -16.47
N ARG A 73 -7.76 -15.53 -17.06
CA ARG A 73 -7.72 -16.38 -18.27
C ARG A 73 -7.52 -17.85 -17.87
N ASP A 74 -8.47 -18.70 -18.27
CA ASP A 74 -8.53 -20.11 -17.89
C ASP A 74 -8.16 -21.03 -19.07
N ASP A 75 -6.89 -20.98 -19.52
CA ASP A 75 -6.34 -21.91 -20.49
C ASP A 75 -5.05 -22.55 -19.98
N ALA A 76 -4.71 -23.71 -20.56
CA ALA A 76 -3.58 -24.51 -20.10
C ALA A 76 -2.23 -23.79 -20.20
N GLU A 77 -2.02 -22.93 -21.21
CA GLU A 77 -0.79 -22.16 -21.38
C GLU A 77 -0.67 -21.12 -20.27
N ASN A 78 -1.76 -20.41 -19.97
CA ASN A 78 -1.78 -19.40 -18.92
C ASN A 78 -1.52 -20.01 -17.53
N LYS A 79 -2.16 -21.16 -17.25
CA LYS A 79 -1.90 -21.88 -16.01
C LYS A 79 -0.46 -22.38 -15.91
N MET A 80 0.10 -22.92 -16.99
CA MET A 80 1.50 -23.34 -17.04
C MET A 80 2.45 -22.18 -16.71
N HIS A 81 2.16 -20.96 -17.20
CA HIS A 81 2.98 -19.80 -16.89
C HIS A 81 2.94 -19.46 -15.38
N LEU A 82 1.77 -19.54 -14.73
CA LEU A 82 1.65 -19.33 -13.29
C LEU A 82 2.41 -20.41 -12.51
N ASP A 83 2.19 -21.68 -12.84
CA ASP A 83 2.84 -22.82 -12.18
C ASP A 83 4.38 -22.72 -12.29
N LYS A 84 4.88 -22.34 -13.47
CA LYS A 84 6.32 -22.15 -13.70
C LYS A 84 6.89 -20.92 -12.98
N ALA A 85 6.13 -19.85 -12.84
CA ALA A 85 6.55 -18.72 -12.05
C ALA A 85 6.74 -19.11 -10.58
N ILE A 86 5.77 -19.83 -10.00
CA ILE A 86 5.85 -20.31 -8.61
C ILE A 86 7.06 -21.23 -8.45
N GLU A 87 7.17 -22.29 -9.31
CA GLU A 87 8.26 -23.26 -9.27
C GLU A 87 9.64 -22.58 -9.23
N HIS A 88 9.86 -21.60 -10.09
CA HIS A 88 11.17 -20.99 -10.22
C HIS A 88 11.44 -19.91 -9.15
N TYR A 89 10.41 -19.20 -8.64
CA TYR A 89 10.60 -18.35 -7.46
C TYR A 89 10.95 -19.19 -6.22
N GLU A 90 10.24 -20.28 -5.95
CA GLU A 90 10.54 -21.20 -4.84
C GLU A 90 11.95 -21.79 -5.02
N LYS A 91 12.30 -22.22 -6.23
CA LYS A 91 13.63 -22.75 -6.52
C LYS A 91 14.73 -21.71 -6.30
N SER A 92 14.47 -20.45 -6.61
CA SER A 92 15.45 -19.38 -6.35
C SER A 92 15.75 -19.23 -4.87
N LEU A 93 14.74 -19.34 -4.00
CA LEU A 93 14.91 -19.29 -2.54
C LEU A 93 15.70 -20.49 -2.00
N GLU A 94 15.41 -21.70 -2.53
CA GLU A 94 16.11 -22.92 -2.15
C GLU A 94 17.61 -22.87 -2.46
N VAL A 95 17.98 -22.35 -3.64
CA VAL A 95 19.38 -22.34 -4.09
C VAL A 95 20.11 -21.04 -3.75
N ASN A 96 19.43 -20.08 -3.15
CA ASN A 96 20.00 -18.79 -2.77
C ASN A 96 20.85 -18.92 -1.50
N THR A 97 21.99 -19.53 -1.62
CA THR A 97 22.96 -19.71 -0.52
C THR A 97 24.00 -18.60 -0.53
N GLY A 98 24.59 -18.25 0.61
CA GLY A 98 25.39 -17.07 0.91
C GLY A 98 26.57 -16.66 0.00
N GLU A 99 26.73 -17.27 -1.17
CA GLU A 99 27.75 -16.92 -2.17
C GLU A 99 27.17 -16.23 -3.43
N THR A 100 25.85 -15.99 -3.47
CA THR A 100 25.18 -15.40 -4.63
C THR A 100 25.36 -13.87 -4.62
N PRO A 101 25.91 -13.25 -5.69
CA PRO A 101 25.87 -11.79 -5.84
C PRO A 101 24.40 -11.33 -5.81
N ASN A 102 24.10 -10.23 -5.10
CA ASN A 102 22.75 -9.69 -4.95
C ASN A 102 21.76 -10.62 -4.21
N LEU A 103 22.27 -11.44 -3.29
CA LEU A 103 21.50 -12.38 -2.48
C LEU A 103 20.21 -11.78 -1.93
N GLU A 104 20.29 -10.60 -1.33
CA GLU A 104 19.15 -9.87 -0.76
C GLU A 104 18.12 -9.49 -1.81
N THR A 105 18.53 -8.91 -2.94
CA THR A 105 17.63 -8.50 -4.02
C THR A 105 16.89 -9.70 -4.62
N VAL A 106 17.59 -10.82 -4.84
CA VAL A 106 17.00 -12.06 -5.33
C VAL A 106 15.94 -12.57 -4.36
N ARG A 107 16.27 -12.61 -3.07
CA ARG A 107 15.38 -13.10 -2.03
C ARG A 107 14.14 -12.21 -1.86
N VAL A 108 14.32 -10.89 -1.74
CA VAL A 108 13.22 -9.92 -1.63
C VAL A 108 12.29 -10.01 -2.85
N THR A 109 12.85 -10.13 -4.06
CA THR A 109 12.05 -10.25 -5.30
C THR A 109 11.22 -11.53 -5.30
N ALA A 110 11.82 -12.67 -4.96
CA ALA A 110 11.12 -13.96 -4.95
C ALA A 110 10.03 -14.00 -3.86
N LEU A 111 10.35 -13.60 -2.64
CA LEU A 111 9.40 -13.57 -1.52
C LEU A 111 8.23 -12.62 -1.81
N GLY A 112 8.50 -11.42 -2.32
CA GLY A 112 7.44 -10.46 -2.68
C GLY A 112 6.53 -10.97 -3.80
N ALA A 113 7.10 -11.61 -4.83
CA ALA A 113 6.32 -12.20 -5.91
C ALA A 113 5.46 -13.36 -5.43
N LEU A 114 6.01 -14.27 -4.61
CA LEU A 114 5.27 -15.40 -4.03
C LEU A 114 4.15 -14.92 -3.09
N THR A 115 4.41 -13.94 -2.24
CA THR A 115 3.37 -13.31 -1.41
C THR A 115 2.21 -12.82 -2.28
N GLY A 116 2.49 -12.09 -3.36
CA GLY A 116 1.47 -11.62 -4.30
C GLY A 116 0.72 -12.75 -5.00
N ILE A 117 1.43 -13.75 -5.53
CA ILE A 117 0.82 -14.87 -6.26
C ILE A 117 -0.09 -15.69 -5.34
N TYR A 118 0.36 -15.99 -4.11
CA TYR A 118 -0.43 -16.77 -3.16
C TYR A 118 -1.57 -15.96 -2.52
N SER A 119 -1.50 -14.63 -2.56
CA SER A 119 -2.60 -13.78 -2.09
C SER A 119 -3.71 -13.57 -3.11
N ASP A 120 -3.48 -13.83 -4.40
CA ASP A 120 -4.42 -13.54 -5.50
C ASP A 120 -5.07 -14.80 -6.09
N PRO A 121 -6.30 -14.69 -6.65
CA PRO A 121 -6.86 -15.75 -7.50
C PRO A 121 -5.94 -16.07 -8.68
N PRO A 122 -5.88 -17.32 -9.09
CA PRO A 122 -6.67 -18.48 -8.66
C PRO A 122 -6.07 -19.27 -7.49
N VAL A 123 -4.97 -18.81 -6.88
CA VAL A 123 -4.24 -19.58 -5.85
C VAL A 123 -4.90 -19.37 -4.48
N GLU A 124 -5.00 -18.13 -4.01
CA GLU A 124 -5.63 -17.73 -2.75
C GLU A 124 -5.29 -18.62 -1.55
N ASP A 125 -3.99 -18.81 -1.29
CA ASP A 125 -3.49 -19.57 -0.13
C ASP A 125 -2.90 -18.58 0.90
N PHE A 126 -3.72 -18.21 1.89
CA PHE A 126 -3.32 -17.28 2.94
C PHE A 126 -2.10 -17.77 3.73
N ALA A 127 -2.04 -19.05 4.07
CA ALA A 127 -0.98 -19.59 4.91
C ALA A 127 0.40 -19.45 4.23
N LYS A 128 0.46 -19.78 2.94
CA LYS A 128 1.69 -19.60 2.15
C LYS A 128 2.02 -18.13 1.89
N ALA A 129 1.01 -17.30 1.56
CA ALA A 129 1.23 -15.88 1.39
C ALA A 129 1.81 -15.24 2.65
N LEU A 130 1.27 -15.62 3.82
CA LEU A 130 1.73 -15.13 5.13
C LEU A 130 3.16 -15.62 5.43
N GLU A 131 3.48 -16.89 5.18
CA GLU A 131 4.83 -17.46 5.36
C GLU A 131 5.89 -16.61 4.61
N TYR A 132 5.65 -16.29 3.34
CA TYR A 132 6.57 -15.48 2.55
C TYR A 132 6.62 -14.00 2.98
N ALA A 133 5.50 -13.44 3.39
CA ALA A 133 5.46 -12.08 3.93
C ALA A 133 6.20 -11.95 5.27
N GLU A 134 6.07 -12.94 6.15
CA GLU A 134 6.81 -13.00 7.43
C GLU A 134 8.31 -13.11 7.20
N GLU A 135 8.74 -13.90 6.20
CA GLU A 135 10.16 -13.98 5.83
C GLU A 135 10.70 -12.62 5.32
N LEU A 136 9.92 -11.88 4.51
CA LEU A 136 10.29 -10.54 4.08
C LEU A 136 10.49 -9.57 5.26
N VAL A 137 9.55 -9.58 6.21
CA VAL A 137 9.63 -8.74 7.41
C VAL A 137 10.81 -9.15 8.30
N LYS A 138 11.09 -10.46 8.41
CA LYS A 138 12.21 -10.98 9.18
C LYS A 138 13.56 -10.59 8.58
N ASP A 139 13.68 -10.65 7.27
CA ASP A 139 14.93 -10.30 6.57
C ASP A 139 15.22 -8.79 6.63
N ASN A 140 14.20 -7.94 6.60
CA ASN A 140 14.34 -6.49 6.72
C ASN A 140 13.22 -5.89 7.58
N PRO A 141 13.36 -5.95 8.92
CA PRO A 141 12.35 -5.49 9.86
C PRO A 141 12.14 -3.96 9.86
N GLU A 142 13.10 -3.20 9.33
CA GLU A 142 13.03 -1.74 9.21
C GLU A 142 12.33 -1.29 7.93
N ASP A 143 12.09 -2.19 6.97
CA ASP A 143 11.39 -1.82 5.73
C ASP A 143 9.87 -1.78 5.96
N THR A 144 9.36 -0.57 6.15
CA THR A 144 7.91 -0.33 6.33
C THR A 144 7.06 -0.86 5.19
N LYS A 145 7.61 -1.00 3.96
CA LYS A 145 6.87 -1.55 2.81
C LYS A 145 6.50 -3.01 3.04
N ASN A 146 7.41 -3.80 3.63
CA ASN A 146 7.16 -5.20 3.95
C ASN A 146 6.07 -5.33 5.02
N MET A 147 6.10 -4.46 6.03
CA MET A 147 5.05 -4.38 7.05
C MET A 147 3.69 -4.00 6.46
N TYR A 148 3.65 -3.03 5.54
CA TYR A 148 2.42 -2.67 4.84
C TYR A 148 1.91 -3.80 3.93
N ALA A 149 2.79 -4.53 3.26
CA ALA A 149 2.40 -5.69 2.45
C ALA A 149 1.76 -6.77 3.32
N MET A 150 2.33 -7.04 4.51
CA MET A 150 1.77 -7.98 5.48
C MET A 150 0.42 -7.50 6.04
N ALA A 151 0.29 -6.21 6.40
CA ALA A 151 -0.97 -5.66 6.88
C ALA A 151 -2.07 -5.75 5.80
N ASN A 152 -1.75 -5.41 4.55
CA ASN A 152 -2.68 -5.56 3.42
C ASN A 152 -3.07 -7.02 3.18
N LEU A 153 -2.14 -7.97 3.39
CA LEU A 153 -2.45 -9.39 3.30
C LEU A 153 -3.46 -9.81 4.37
N TYR A 154 -3.26 -9.41 5.62
CA TYR A 154 -4.22 -9.65 6.70
C TYR A 154 -5.60 -9.04 6.39
N GLU A 155 -5.64 -7.79 5.89
CA GLU A 155 -6.90 -7.16 5.48
C GLU A 155 -7.62 -7.95 4.39
N LYS A 156 -6.87 -8.39 3.37
CA LYS A 156 -7.41 -9.11 2.21
C LYS A 156 -8.09 -10.42 2.61
N PHE A 157 -7.55 -11.10 3.61
CA PHE A 157 -8.09 -12.34 4.14
C PHE A 157 -8.93 -12.14 5.41
N ASN A 158 -9.42 -10.91 5.61
CA ASN A 158 -10.30 -10.52 6.73
C ASN A 158 -9.74 -10.82 8.13
N GLN A 159 -8.41 -10.86 8.27
CA GLN A 159 -7.71 -10.99 9.54
C GLN A 159 -7.52 -9.59 10.15
N VAL A 160 -8.64 -9.00 10.60
CA VAL A 160 -8.73 -7.57 10.95
C VAL A 160 -7.86 -7.21 12.14
N ASP A 161 -7.81 -8.07 13.17
CA ASP A 161 -7.05 -7.81 14.39
C ASP A 161 -5.52 -7.87 14.13
N ASP A 162 -5.08 -8.78 13.26
CA ASP A 162 -3.68 -8.91 12.86
C ASP A 162 -3.27 -7.74 11.94
N ALA A 163 -4.16 -7.30 11.05
CA ALA A 163 -3.96 -6.10 10.25
C ALA A 163 -3.76 -4.87 11.13
N GLU A 164 -4.68 -4.64 12.10
CA GLU A 164 -4.61 -3.54 13.05
C GLU A 164 -3.31 -3.56 13.85
N ALA A 165 -2.97 -4.71 14.44
CA ALA A 165 -1.74 -4.88 15.21
C ALA A 165 -0.48 -4.56 14.37
N THR A 166 -0.51 -4.93 13.07
CA THR A 166 0.59 -4.66 12.14
C THR A 166 0.69 -3.16 11.82
N TYR A 167 -0.41 -2.48 11.53
CA TYR A 167 -0.42 -1.02 11.32
C TYR A 167 0.01 -0.25 12.56
N LEU A 168 -0.48 -0.64 13.74
CA LEU A 168 -0.09 -0.03 15.01
C LEU A 168 1.42 -0.20 15.27
N ARG A 169 1.99 -1.36 14.91
CA ARG A 169 3.44 -1.58 14.98
C ARG A 169 4.18 -0.62 14.06
N VAL A 170 3.74 -0.45 12.81
CA VAL A 170 4.36 0.50 11.87
C VAL A 170 4.34 1.92 12.43
N VAL A 171 3.22 2.38 12.98
CA VAL A 171 3.10 3.72 13.59
C VAL A 171 4.03 3.86 14.78
N ARG A 172 4.07 2.86 15.68
CA ARG A 172 4.95 2.89 16.86
C ARG A 172 6.43 2.93 16.49
N ASP A 173 6.83 2.08 15.53
CA ASP A 173 8.23 1.94 15.14
C ASP A 173 8.70 3.10 14.24
N ASN A 174 7.75 3.88 13.67
CA ASN A 174 7.97 5.06 12.82
C ASN A 174 7.14 6.26 13.32
N ALA A 175 7.22 6.55 14.61
CA ALA A 175 6.38 7.55 15.27
C ALA A 175 6.50 8.97 14.70
N GLU A 176 7.58 9.29 13.99
CA GLU A 176 7.82 10.58 13.36
C GLU A 176 7.44 10.61 11.86
N ASP A 177 6.97 9.48 11.28
CA ASP A 177 6.58 9.42 9.86
C ASP A 177 5.06 9.66 9.68
N PRO A 178 4.65 10.81 9.12
CA PRO A 178 3.23 11.09 8.85
C PRO A 178 2.57 10.06 7.91
N LYS A 179 3.35 9.32 7.09
CA LYS A 179 2.83 8.29 6.19
C LYS A 179 2.38 7.05 6.95
N ALA A 180 3.05 6.70 8.04
CA ALA A 180 2.65 5.59 8.90
C ALA A 180 1.24 5.81 9.45
N CYS A 181 0.96 7.02 9.90
CA CYS A 181 -0.35 7.44 10.37
C CYS A 181 -1.42 7.40 9.26
N GLY A 182 -1.05 7.79 8.04
CA GLY A 182 -1.97 7.77 6.89
C GLY A 182 -2.47 6.36 6.56
N ALA A 183 -1.62 5.36 6.65
CA ALA A 183 -1.97 3.97 6.37
C ALA A 183 -2.96 3.40 7.43
N LEU A 184 -2.68 3.62 8.71
CA LEU A 184 -3.58 3.22 9.80
C LEU A 184 -4.94 3.93 9.69
N SER A 185 -4.92 5.22 9.36
CA SER A 185 -6.15 5.98 9.12
C SER A 185 -6.98 5.38 7.98
N ALA A 186 -6.34 5.00 6.89
CA ALA A 186 -7.01 4.38 5.74
C ALA A 186 -7.61 3.02 6.12
N PHE A 187 -6.90 2.23 6.93
CA PHE A 187 -7.41 0.96 7.45
C PHE A 187 -8.70 1.15 8.27
N TYR A 188 -8.71 2.08 9.20
CA TYR A 188 -9.90 2.35 10.03
C TYR A 188 -11.09 2.93 9.26
N ASN A 189 -10.85 3.57 8.11
CA ASN A 189 -11.92 4.08 7.23
C ASN A 189 -12.61 3.00 6.40
N LYS A 190 -12.07 1.79 6.35
CA LYS A 190 -12.70 0.70 5.60
C LYS A 190 -13.89 0.16 6.38
N PRO A 191 -15.04 -0.09 5.73
CA PRO A 191 -16.11 -0.83 6.36
C PRO A 191 -15.61 -2.24 6.68
N LEU A 192 -15.73 -2.65 7.94
CA LEU A 192 -15.45 -4.02 8.35
C LEU A 192 -16.64 -4.89 7.98
N TRP A 193 -16.38 -5.97 7.25
CA TRP A 193 -17.38 -6.96 6.83
C TRP A 193 -17.13 -8.25 7.61
N ASP A 194 -18.20 -8.97 7.95
CA ASP A 194 -18.07 -10.34 8.45
C ASP A 194 -17.72 -11.32 7.30
N GLU A 195 -17.48 -12.59 7.63
CA GLU A 195 -17.14 -13.65 6.66
C GLU A 195 -18.22 -13.84 5.58
N ASP A 196 -19.46 -13.45 5.86
CA ASP A 196 -20.61 -13.52 4.95
C ASP A 196 -20.83 -12.22 4.16
N GLY A 197 -19.97 -11.22 4.33
CA GLY A 197 -20.08 -9.92 3.68
C GLY A 197 -21.13 -8.99 4.28
N ASN A 198 -21.62 -9.26 5.50
CA ASN A 198 -22.54 -8.40 6.21
C ASN A 198 -21.80 -7.37 7.06
N VAL A 199 -22.31 -6.15 7.11
CA VAL A 199 -21.83 -5.15 8.08
C VAL A 199 -22.20 -5.59 9.50
N TRP A 200 -21.21 -5.66 10.34
CA TRP A 200 -21.20 -6.14 11.73
C TRP A 200 -22.50 -5.97 12.54
N THR A 201 -22.80 -6.96 13.39
CA THR A 201 -23.95 -7.01 14.32
C THR A 201 -23.76 -6.16 15.57
N GLU A 202 -24.79 -6.04 16.43
CA GLU A 202 -24.80 -5.20 17.66
C GLU A 202 -23.65 -5.51 18.66
N GLU A 203 -23.19 -6.76 18.78
CA GLU A 203 -22.02 -7.13 19.61
C GLU A 203 -20.71 -6.47 19.13
N SER A 204 -20.63 -6.19 17.85
CA SER A 204 -19.50 -5.50 17.23
C SER A 204 -19.56 -3.97 17.36
N GLU A 205 -20.68 -3.40 17.81
CA GLU A 205 -20.85 -1.96 17.94
C GLU A 205 -19.90 -1.35 18.99
N GLY A 206 -19.71 -2.05 20.12
CA GLY A 206 -18.73 -1.68 21.13
C GLY A 206 -17.30 -1.74 20.61
N ALA A 207 -16.95 -2.79 19.86
CA ALA A 207 -15.63 -2.94 19.24
C ALA A 207 -15.39 -1.87 18.15
N ARG A 208 -16.41 -1.55 17.33
CA ARG A 208 -16.32 -0.45 16.34
C ARG A 208 -16.12 0.92 16.97
N ARG A 209 -16.78 1.17 18.12
CA ARG A 209 -16.65 2.42 18.86
C ARG A 209 -15.24 2.55 19.43
N SER A 210 -14.72 1.50 20.06
CA SER A 210 -13.34 1.46 20.57
C SER A 210 -12.33 1.70 19.47
N ARG A 211 -12.44 1.02 18.34
CA ARG A 211 -11.54 1.20 17.19
C ARG A 211 -11.59 2.60 16.59
N PHE A 212 -12.78 3.21 16.52
CA PHE A 212 -12.91 4.58 16.07
C PHE A 212 -12.21 5.57 17.01
N GLU A 213 -12.36 5.38 18.32
CA GLU A 213 -11.69 6.21 19.34
C GLU A 213 -10.17 6.05 19.27
N ASP A 214 -9.65 4.82 19.13
CA ASP A 214 -8.23 4.53 18.95
C ASP A 214 -7.69 5.13 17.65
N ALA A 215 -8.47 5.09 16.56
CA ALA A 215 -8.15 5.72 15.30
C ALA A 215 -8.00 7.23 15.45
N ILE A 216 -8.99 7.87 16.06
CA ILE A 216 -8.96 9.33 16.30
C ILE A 216 -7.77 9.71 17.16
N GLN A 217 -7.53 9.01 18.26
CA GLN A 217 -6.40 9.30 19.14
C GLN A 217 -5.06 9.19 18.40
N THR A 218 -4.91 8.14 17.59
CA THR A 218 -3.71 7.95 16.75
C THR A 218 -3.55 9.08 15.75
N MET A 219 -4.64 9.44 15.04
CA MET A 219 -4.60 10.52 14.04
C MET A 219 -4.32 11.89 14.65
N GLU A 220 -4.90 12.18 15.82
CA GLU A 220 -4.61 13.42 16.56
C GLU A 220 -3.14 13.46 16.97
N HIS A 221 -2.59 12.34 17.48
CA HIS A 221 -1.16 12.26 17.74
C HIS A 221 -0.34 12.55 16.48
N CYS A 222 -0.68 11.90 15.37
CA CYS A 222 0.01 12.10 14.09
C CYS A 222 -0.07 13.54 13.57
N ALA A 223 -1.20 14.24 13.79
CA ALA A 223 -1.31 15.65 13.45
C ALA A 223 -0.39 16.55 14.30
N THR A 224 0.03 16.09 15.49
CA THR A 224 1.00 16.81 16.32
C THR A 224 2.45 16.62 15.90
N LEU A 225 2.76 15.62 15.09
CA LEU A 225 4.12 15.34 14.62
C LEU A 225 4.62 16.36 13.59
N ASP A 226 3.70 16.91 12.79
CA ASP A 226 3.96 18.05 11.91
C ASP A 226 2.94 19.17 12.18
N PRO A 227 3.18 19.98 13.22
CA PRO A 227 2.22 21.01 13.62
C PRO A 227 2.10 22.17 12.63
N ALA A 228 2.95 22.23 11.60
CA ALA A 228 2.88 23.22 10.53
C ALA A 228 2.06 22.74 9.33
N ASP A 229 1.79 21.42 9.22
CA ASP A 229 0.94 20.84 8.17
C ASP A 229 -0.53 20.81 8.61
N PRO A 230 -1.42 21.59 7.98
CA PRO A 230 -2.85 21.58 8.30
C PRO A 230 -3.54 20.26 7.93
N SER A 231 -2.93 19.43 7.04
CA SER A 231 -3.55 18.23 6.49
C SER A 231 -3.82 17.17 7.55
N GLY A 232 -3.01 17.10 8.61
CA GLY A 232 -3.21 16.17 9.72
C GLY A 232 -4.55 16.42 10.42
N TYR A 233 -4.81 17.67 10.83
CA TYR A 233 -6.08 18.05 11.47
C TYR A 233 -7.27 17.99 10.52
N TYR A 234 -7.07 18.30 9.24
CA TYR A 234 -8.10 18.10 8.21
C TYR A 234 -8.52 16.64 8.09
N LYS A 235 -7.58 15.69 8.13
CA LYS A 235 -7.89 14.26 8.13
C LYS A 235 -8.71 13.85 9.35
N VAL A 236 -8.34 14.28 10.55
CA VAL A 236 -9.13 14.06 11.78
C VAL A 236 -10.58 14.54 11.59
N ALA A 237 -10.75 15.74 11.05
CA ALA A 237 -12.08 16.28 10.78
C ALA A 237 -12.90 15.46 9.78
N THR A 238 -12.26 14.91 8.74
CA THR A 238 -12.93 14.06 7.76
C THR A 238 -13.40 12.74 8.37
N PHE A 239 -12.65 12.19 9.32
CA PHE A 239 -13.06 11.00 10.07
C PHE A 239 -14.29 11.26 10.94
N PHE A 240 -14.31 12.35 11.68
CA PHE A 240 -15.50 12.73 12.45
C PHE A 240 -16.72 12.98 11.57
N TRP A 241 -16.53 13.62 10.41
CA TRP A 241 -17.60 13.82 9.44
C TRP A 241 -18.12 12.48 8.90
N ASP A 242 -17.23 11.57 8.51
CA ASP A 242 -17.61 10.26 7.97
C ASP A 242 -18.41 9.46 9.00
N LYS A 243 -17.95 9.41 10.24
CA LYS A 243 -18.65 8.78 11.36
C LYS A 243 -20.04 9.39 11.59
N ALA A 244 -20.11 10.73 11.69
CA ALA A 244 -21.36 11.42 11.98
C ALA A 244 -22.38 11.34 10.84
N TYR A 245 -21.92 11.28 9.58
CA TYR A 245 -22.78 11.28 8.41
C TYR A 245 -23.20 9.88 7.96
N ARG A 246 -22.28 8.92 7.93
CA ARG A 246 -22.51 7.58 7.35
C ARG A 246 -22.92 6.54 8.37
N ASP A 247 -22.53 6.66 9.62
CA ASP A 247 -22.91 5.70 10.63
C ASP A 247 -24.35 5.94 11.08
N HIS A 248 -25.23 5.04 10.64
CA HIS A 248 -26.67 5.12 10.98
C HIS A 248 -27.00 4.46 12.34
N SER A 249 -26.03 3.80 12.98
CA SER A 249 -26.20 3.15 14.28
C SER A 249 -26.07 4.12 15.46
N ILE A 250 -25.38 5.27 15.26
CA ILE A 250 -25.17 6.26 16.32
C ILE A 250 -26.39 7.19 16.51
N SER A 251 -26.60 7.61 17.75
CA SER A 251 -27.69 8.52 18.12
C SER A 251 -27.52 9.94 17.54
N GLU A 252 -28.62 10.69 17.46
CA GLU A 252 -28.59 12.12 17.06
C GLU A 252 -27.67 12.95 17.96
N LYS A 253 -27.59 12.62 19.25
CA LYS A 253 -26.69 13.25 20.20
C LYS A 253 -25.22 13.00 19.82
N GLU A 254 -24.85 11.76 19.55
CA GLU A 254 -23.50 11.39 19.12
C GLU A 254 -23.13 12.01 17.76
N LYS A 255 -24.09 12.07 16.82
CA LYS A 255 -23.88 12.78 15.54
C LYS A 255 -23.54 14.24 15.76
N ASN A 256 -24.24 14.91 16.70
CA ASN A 256 -23.92 16.30 17.01
C ASN A 256 -22.56 16.43 17.69
N GLU A 257 -22.21 15.55 18.64
CA GLU A 257 -20.90 15.55 19.33
C GLU A 257 -19.75 15.32 18.35
N TYR A 258 -19.84 14.34 17.46
CA TYR A 258 -18.82 14.10 16.43
C TYR A 258 -18.72 15.26 15.43
N ALA A 259 -19.84 15.89 15.09
CA ALA A 259 -19.81 17.08 14.24
C ALA A 259 -19.11 18.26 14.92
N ASP A 260 -19.28 18.44 16.22
CA ASP A 260 -18.58 19.47 16.99
C ASP A 260 -17.07 19.19 17.06
N LEU A 261 -16.65 17.95 17.37
CA LEU A 261 -15.25 17.54 17.38
C LEU A 261 -14.59 17.71 15.99
N GLY A 262 -15.32 17.36 14.93
CA GLY A 262 -14.86 17.59 13.57
C GLY A 262 -14.67 19.08 13.24
N ILE A 263 -15.56 19.95 13.72
CA ILE A 263 -15.42 21.41 13.55
C ILE A 263 -14.19 21.92 14.30
N GLU A 264 -13.94 21.44 15.52
CA GLU A 264 -12.74 21.81 16.28
C GLU A 264 -11.45 21.41 15.56
N ALA A 265 -11.42 20.20 14.96
CA ALA A 265 -10.29 19.75 14.16
C ALA A 265 -10.09 20.61 12.91
N VAL A 266 -11.17 20.95 12.19
CA VAL A 266 -11.08 21.90 11.05
C VAL A 266 -10.56 23.27 11.51
N ASP A 267 -10.98 23.75 12.65
CA ASP A 267 -10.54 25.06 13.15
C ASP A 267 -9.05 25.07 13.49
N LYS A 268 -8.49 23.95 13.97
CA LYS A 268 -7.04 23.79 14.12
C LYS A 268 -6.33 23.84 12.74
N ALA A 269 -6.84 23.14 11.73
CA ALA A 269 -6.29 23.20 10.37
C ALA A 269 -6.32 24.61 9.77
N LEU A 270 -7.44 25.33 9.92
CA LEU A 270 -7.62 26.70 9.43
C LEU A 270 -6.82 27.73 10.25
N GLY A 271 -6.47 27.42 11.50
CA GLY A 271 -5.54 28.20 12.30
C GLY A 271 -4.12 28.18 11.74
N ILE A 272 -3.73 27.08 11.08
CA ILE A 272 -2.44 26.92 10.42
C ILE A 272 -2.49 27.55 9.03
N GLN A 273 -3.51 27.18 8.23
CA GLN A 273 -3.70 27.67 6.86
C GLN A 273 -5.15 28.19 6.67
N PRO A 274 -5.37 29.51 6.82
CA PRO A 274 -6.73 30.10 6.75
C PRO A 274 -7.43 29.98 5.38
N ASP A 275 -6.67 29.81 4.30
CA ASP A 275 -7.13 29.67 2.92
C ASP A 275 -7.19 28.20 2.45
N TYR A 276 -7.15 27.24 3.37
CA TYR A 276 -7.28 25.80 3.08
C TYR A 276 -8.73 25.47 2.72
N TRP A 277 -9.07 25.60 1.43
CA TRP A 277 -10.45 25.53 0.96
C TRP A 277 -11.11 24.17 1.20
N GLU A 278 -10.35 23.05 1.17
CA GLU A 278 -10.85 21.71 1.49
C GLU A 278 -11.33 21.62 2.94
N ALA A 279 -10.58 22.21 3.87
CA ALA A 279 -10.97 22.26 5.26
C ALA A 279 -12.23 23.11 5.47
N ILE A 280 -12.35 24.24 4.75
CA ILE A 280 -13.56 25.10 4.78
C ILE A 280 -14.79 24.33 4.26
N ILE A 281 -14.66 23.55 3.19
CA ILE A 281 -15.74 22.66 2.71
C ILE A 281 -16.14 21.67 3.79
N SER A 282 -15.15 20.97 4.39
CA SER A 282 -15.40 20.00 5.46
C SER A 282 -16.19 20.62 6.62
N LYS A 283 -15.83 21.84 7.03
CA LYS A 283 -16.58 22.58 8.07
C LYS A 283 -18.03 22.79 7.66
N GLY A 284 -18.27 23.15 6.40
CA GLY A 284 -19.62 23.29 5.85
C GLY A 284 -20.42 21.99 5.86
N LEU A 285 -19.76 20.84 5.57
CA LEU A 285 -20.38 19.53 5.62
C LEU A 285 -20.75 19.13 7.06
N LEU A 286 -19.90 19.42 8.04
CA LEU A 286 -20.17 19.19 9.46
C LEU A 286 -21.36 20.02 9.95
N TYR A 287 -21.48 21.29 9.56
CA TYR A 287 -22.68 22.09 9.85
C TYR A 287 -23.94 21.50 9.20
N ARG A 288 -23.86 20.85 8.03
CA ARG A 288 -25.02 20.14 7.45
C ARG A 288 -25.42 18.94 8.30
N VAL A 289 -24.47 18.19 8.88
CA VAL A 289 -24.75 17.11 9.84
C VAL A 289 -25.48 17.69 11.06
N LYS A 290 -24.98 18.78 11.66
CA LYS A 290 -25.66 19.47 12.77
C LYS A 290 -27.07 19.92 12.41
N ALA A 291 -27.30 20.38 11.19
CA ALA A 291 -28.60 20.78 10.72
C ALA A 291 -29.61 19.59 10.61
N GLN A 292 -29.11 18.37 10.36
CA GLN A 292 -29.97 17.17 10.31
C GLN A 292 -30.54 16.81 11.70
N VAL A 293 -29.73 16.98 12.75
CA VAL A 293 -30.05 16.62 14.14
C VAL A 293 -30.40 17.82 15.01
N ALA A 294 -30.64 18.98 14.39
CA ALA A 294 -30.91 20.22 15.14
C ALA A 294 -32.23 20.16 15.90
N PRO A 295 -32.25 20.52 17.19
CA PRO A 295 -33.42 20.41 18.05
C PRO A 295 -34.57 21.37 17.65
N THR A 296 -34.25 22.50 17.01
CA THR A 296 -35.23 23.47 16.56
C THR A 296 -35.09 23.85 15.08
N ARG A 297 -36.18 24.39 14.50
CA ARG A 297 -36.15 24.94 13.14
C ARG A 297 -35.18 26.14 13.02
N ALA A 298 -35.06 26.91 14.08
CA ALA A 298 -34.16 28.08 14.12
C ALA A 298 -32.70 27.63 14.06
N ASP A 299 -32.32 26.65 14.89
CA ASP A 299 -30.95 26.08 14.89
C ASP A 299 -30.62 25.46 13.54
N ARG A 300 -31.55 24.67 12.99
CA ARG A 300 -31.39 24.07 11.67
C ARG A 300 -31.11 25.12 10.60
N LYS A 301 -31.88 26.21 10.61
CA LYS A 301 -31.66 27.32 9.66
C LYS A 301 -30.28 27.93 9.85
N THR A 302 -29.89 28.21 11.09
CA THR A 302 -28.57 28.77 11.41
C THR A 302 -27.43 27.91 10.89
N TYR A 303 -27.49 26.59 11.10
CA TYR A 303 -26.45 25.67 10.62
C TYR A 303 -26.42 25.58 9.08
N LEU A 304 -27.58 25.60 8.41
CA LEU A 304 -27.64 25.62 6.93
C LEU A 304 -27.08 26.93 6.36
N ASP A 305 -27.39 28.05 6.97
CA ASP A 305 -26.85 29.36 6.56
C ASP A 305 -25.31 29.40 6.71
N GLN A 306 -24.77 28.87 7.82
CA GLN A 306 -23.31 28.71 8.02
C GLN A 306 -22.68 27.81 6.93
N ALA A 307 -23.29 26.66 6.67
CA ALA A 307 -22.80 25.74 5.65
C ALA A 307 -22.76 26.40 4.26
N GLN A 308 -23.74 27.20 3.92
CA GLN A 308 -23.81 27.90 2.65
C GLN A 308 -22.75 28.99 2.51
N ILE A 309 -22.48 29.74 3.59
CA ILE A 309 -21.43 30.76 3.62
C ILE A 309 -20.06 30.12 3.39
N LEU A 310 -19.76 29.04 4.13
CA LEU A 310 -18.50 28.31 4.03
C LEU A 310 -18.32 27.69 2.65
N GLN A 311 -19.38 27.11 2.07
CA GLN A 311 -19.34 26.57 0.72
C GLN A 311 -18.97 27.64 -0.31
N LYS A 312 -19.58 28.82 -0.22
CA LYS A 312 -19.27 29.94 -1.12
C LYS A 312 -17.80 30.38 -0.95
N GLN A 313 -17.36 30.58 0.27
CA GLN A 313 -15.98 30.97 0.60
C GLN A 313 -14.96 29.98 0.00
N ALA A 314 -15.17 28.68 0.19
CA ALA A 314 -14.27 27.65 -0.34
C ALA A 314 -14.25 27.63 -1.89
N MET A 315 -15.41 27.83 -2.53
CA MET A 315 -15.48 27.91 -3.99
C MET A 315 -14.73 29.12 -4.56
N ASP A 316 -14.82 30.25 -3.90
CA ASP A 316 -14.12 31.47 -4.31
C ASP A 316 -12.60 31.29 -4.15
N LEU A 317 -12.13 30.82 -3.00
CA LEU A 317 -10.71 30.51 -2.73
C LEU A 317 -10.15 29.49 -3.73
N ARG A 318 -10.89 28.40 -4.01
CA ARG A 318 -10.47 27.40 -4.97
C ARG A 318 -10.25 27.99 -6.36
N LYS A 319 -11.15 28.87 -6.82
CA LYS A 319 -11.02 29.55 -8.11
C LYS A 319 -9.82 30.48 -8.16
N GLU A 320 -9.57 31.23 -7.06
CA GLU A 320 -8.42 32.10 -6.95
C GLU A 320 -7.10 31.31 -7.02
N GLN A 321 -7.00 30.23 -6.26
CA GLN A 321 -5.83 29.36 -6.27
C GLN A 321 -5.60 28.67 -7.62
N GLN A 322 -6.68 28.24 -8.29
CA GLN A 322 -6.59 27.65 -9.62
C GLN A 322 -6.11 28.68 -10.64
N ALA A 323 -6.66 29.88 -10.64
CA ALA A 323 -6.22 30.96 -11.54
C ALA A 323 -4.76 31.36 -11.30
N ALA A 324 -4.32 31.39 -10.03
CA ALA A 324 -2.93 31.66 -9.68
C ALA A 324 -1.99 30.56 -10.18
N ALA A 325 -2.39 29.29 -10.07
CA ALA A 325 -1.62 28.14 -10.55
C ALA A 325 -1.52 28.14 -12.11
N GLU A 326 -2.61 28.46 -12.81
CA GLU A 326 -2.62 28.59 -14.26
C GLU A 326 -1.70 29.73 -14.73
N ALA A 327 -1.78 30.89 -14.07
CA ALA A 327 -0.89 32.03 -14.38
C ALA A 327 0.60 31.71 -14.11
N ALA A 328 0.90 30.97 -13.06
CA ALA A 328 2.27 30.52 -12.75
C ALA A 328 2.80 29.51 -13.80
N ALA A 329 1.94 28.65 -14.34
CA ALA A 329 2.30 27.67 -15.36
C ALA A 329 2.57 28.32 -16.75
N GLU A 330 2.04 29.52 -17.02
CA GLU A 330 2.26 30.27 -18.25
C GLU A 330 3.58 31.05 -18.27
N ILE A 331 4.30 31.15 -17.12
CA ILE A 331 5.60 31.81 -17.05
C ILE A 331 6.67 30.90 -17.66
N PRO A 332 7.37 31.30 -18.75
CA PRO A 332 8.40 30.50 -19.36
C PRO A 332 9.57 30.23 -18.38
N PRO A 333 10.18 29.03 -18.43
CA PRO A 333 11.31 28.69 -17.53
C PRO A 333 12.49 29.67 -17.59
N GLU A 334 12.66 30.36 -18.70
CA GLU A 334 13.71 31.34 -18.90
C GLU A 334 13.55 32.60 -18.03
N ALA A 335 12.34 32.95 -17.63
CA ALA A 335 12.06 34.10 -16.76
C ALA A 335 12.33 33.83 -15.26
N MET A 336 12.48 32.56 -14.86
CA MET A 336 12.79 32.18 -13.47
C MET A 336 14.30 32.14 -13.16
N ALA A 337 15.17 32.27 -14.17
CA ALA A 337 16.63 32.18 -14.01
C ALA A 337 17.31 33.54 -13.78
N GLU A 338 16.59 34.67 -13.86
CA GLU A 338 17.16 36.02 -13.74
C GLU A 338 16.78 36.74 -12.42
N GLY A 339 16.21 36.08 -11.44
CA GLY A 339 15.91 36.58 -10.10
C GLY A 339 16.69 35.82 -9.04
#